data_9bcb2e518c6fd5b1bdd64b76503e1c07
#
_entry.id   9bcb2e518c6fd5b1bdd64b76503e1c07
#
_cell.length_a   1.000
_cell.length_b   1.000
_cell.length_c   1.000
_cell.angle_alpha   90.00
_cell.angle_beta   90.00
_cell.angle_gamma   90.00
#
_symmetry.space_group_name_H-M   'P 1'
#
loop_
_entity.id
_entity.type
_entity.pdbx_description
1 polymer ?
#
loop_
_entity_poly.entity_id
_entity_poly.type
_entity_poly.pdbx_seq_one_letter_code
_entity_poly.pdbx_strand_id
1 'polypeptide(L)'
;VTALDMDPTSAVTAELLFTFALAYVILHVATSEATEGNQYYGAAIAFVVLAGALTVGGISGASFNPAVTASLLVSGALESADVWMHLVPQIAGGCAAAYAYKVTTA
;
A
#
# COMPACT_ATOMS: atom_id res chain seq x y z
N VAL A 1 20.33 2.37 -11.14
CA VAL A 1 18.85 2.22 -11.04
C VAL A 1 18.20 3.29 -11.90
N THR A 2 17.27 2.86 -12.71
CA THR A 2 16.47 3.77 -13.56
C THR A 2 15.20 4.14 -12.82
N ALA A 3 14.90 5.44 -12.74
CA ALA A 3 13.68 5.91 -12.10
C ALA A 3 12.45 5.46 -12.87
N LEU A 4 11.37 5.17 -12.15
CA LEU A 4 10.09 4.81 -12.72
C LEU A 4 9.52 5.96 -13.58
N ASP A 5 8.99 5.61 -14.73
CA ASP A 5 8.24 6.53 -15.59
C ASP A 5 6.75 6.25 -15.37
N MET A 6 6.11 7.04 -14.50
CA MET A 6 4.76 6.77 -14.05
C MET A 6 3.74 7.68 -14.70
N ASP A 7 2.65 7.07 -15.18
CA ASP A 7 1.44 7.82 -15.53
C ASP A 7 0.72 8.22 -14.23
N PRO A 8 0.47 9.52 -13.99
CA PRO A 8 -0.11 9.96 -12.72
C PRO A 8 -1.42 9.28 -12.35
N THR A 9 -2.36 9.17 -13.29
CA THR A 9 -3.66 8.54 -13.03
C THR A 9 -3.50 7.07 -12.65
N SER A 10 -2.71 6.32 -13.40
CA SER A 10 -2.48 4.90 -13.16
C SER A 10 -1.73 4.67 -11.84
N ALA A 11 -0.70 5.46 -11.59
CA ALA A 11 0.10 5.31 -10.37
C ALA A 11 -0.70 5.65 -9.12
N VAL A 12 -1.44 6.76 -9.14
CA VAL A 12 -2.30 7.17 -8.00
C VAL A 12 -3.37 6.13 -7.74
N THR A 13 -4.03 5.62 -8.78
CA THR A 13 -5.05 4.58 -8.64
C THR A 13 -4.47 3.30 -8.05
N ALA A 14 -3.33 2.85 -8.56
CA ALA A 14 -2.65 1.65 -8.06
C ALA A 14 -2.28 1.78 -6.58
N GLU A 15 -1.65 2.90 -6.21
CA GLU A 15 -1.25 3.13 -4.82
C GLU A 15 -2.45 3.26 -3.89
N LEU A 16 -3.52 3.92 -4.33
CA LEU A 16 -4.74 4.06 -3.54
C LEU A 16 -5.39 2.70 -3.26
N LEU A 17 -5.61 1.91 -4.29
CA LEU A 17 -6.30 0.63 -4.17
C LEU A 17 -5.50 -0.38 -3.34
N PHE A 18 -4.22 -0.52 -3.60
CA PHE A 18 -3.41 -1.50 -2.88
C PHE A 18 -3.01 -1.04 -1.48
N THR A 19 -2.85 0.26 -1.24
CA THR A 19 -2.69 0.77 0.13
C THR A 19 -3.96 0.51 0.94
N PHE A 20 -5.13 0.76 0.35
CA PHE A 20 -6.40 0.40 0.99
C PHE A 20 -6.43 -1.08 1.34
N ALA A 21 -6.15 -1.96 0.38
CA ALA A 21 -6.18 -3.41 0.60
C ALA A 21 -5.18 -3.83 1.68
N LEU A 22 -3.96 -3.32 1.63
CA LEU A 22 -2.93 -3.63 2.60
C LEU A 22 -3.32 -3.21 4.01
N ALA A 23 -3.72 -1.95 4.18
CA ALA A 23 -4.11 -1.44 5.49
C ALA A 23 -5.35 -2.16 6.02
N TYR A 24 -6.32 -2.47 5.16
CA TYR A 24 -7.53 -3.19 5.55
C TYR A 24 -7.21 -4.60 6.06
N VAL A 25 -6.34 -5.32 5.35
CA VAL A 25 -5.89 -6.65 5.78
C VAL A 25 -5.13 -6.56 7.10
N ILE A 26 -4.20 -5.61 7.24
CA ILE A 26 -3.43 -5.43 8.48
C ILE A 26 -4.38 -5.21 9.67
N LEU A 27 -5.35 -4.33 9.52
CA LEU A 27 -6.31 -4.05 10.59
C LEU A 27 -7.07 -5.31 11.00
N HIS A 28 -7.50 -6.12 10.03
CA HIS A 28 -8.24 -7.35 10.32
C HIS A 28 -7.39 -8.43 10.97
N VAL A 29 -6.17 -8.65 10.51
CA VAL A 29 -5.36 -9.80 10.97
C VAL A 29 -4.48 -9.46 12.18
N ALA A 30 -4.20 -8.19 12.41
CA ALA A 30 -3.28 -7.77 13.46
C ALA A 30 -3.96 -7.03 14.62
N THR A 31 -5.19 -6.53 14.45
CA THR A 31 -5.84 -5.70 15.48
C THR A 31 -7.25 -6.16 15.87
N SER A 32 -7.91 -7.00 15.06
CA SER A 32 -9.30 -7.39 15.34
C SER A 32 -9.37 -8.48 16.41
N GLU A 33 -10.32 -8.35 17.32
CA GLU A 33 -10.60 -9.38 18.33
C GLU A 33 -11.03 -10.69 17.67
N ALA A 34 -11.73 -10.64 16.54
CA ALA A 34 -12.20 -11.83 15.83
C ALA A 34 -11.07 -12.71 15.31
N THR A 35 -9.88 -12.16 15.12
CA THR A 35 -8.71 -12.88 14.63
C THR A 35 -7.58 -12.95 15.67
N GLU A 36 -7.87 -12.56 16.91
CA GLU A 36 -6.88 -12.52 17.97
C GLU A 36 -6.21 -13.88 18.17
N GLY A 37 -4.88 -13.86 18.29
CA GLY A 37 -4.10 -15.08 18.48
C GLY A 37 -3.80 -15.85 17.20
N ASN A 38 -4.22 -15.37 16.03
CA ASN A 38 -3.89 -16.04 14.79
C ASN A 38 -2.37 -16.03 14.54
N GLN A 39 -1.90 -17.03 13.79
CA GLN A 39 -0.49 -17.16 13.42
C GLN A 39 -0.26 -16.91 11.92
N TYR A 40 -1.30 -16.52 11.16
CA TYR A 40 -1.22 -16.31 9.72
C TYR A 40 -1.08 -14.84 9.33
N TYR A 41 -1.04 -13.92 10.29
CA TYR A 41 -1.08 -12.48 9.99
C TYR A 41 0.08 -12.04 9.08
N GLY A 42 1.28 -12.58 9.30
CA GLY A 42 2.44 -12.26 8.47
C GLY A 42 2.27 -12.72 7.03
N ALA A 43 1.75 -13.92 6.83
CA ALA A 43 1.48 -14.45 5.50
C ALA A 43 0.40 -13.64 4.79
N ALA A 44 -0.69 -13.30 5.49
CA ALA A 44 -1.77 -12.51 4.92
C ALA A 44 -1.28 -11.15 4.44
N ILE A 45 -0.50 -10.45 5.25
CA ILE A 45 0.07 -9.14 4.91
C ILE A 45 1.05 -9.27 3.74
N ALA A 46 1.96 -10.25 3.80
CA ALA A 46 2.96 -10.47 2.76
C ALA A 46 2.31 -10.78 1.40
N PHE A 47 1.22 -11.56 1.38
CA PHE A 47 0.54 -11.88 0.14
C PHE A 47 -0.16 -10.69 -0.50
N VAL A 48 -0.66 -9.73 0.26
CA VAL A 48 -1.18 -8.49 -0.31
C VAL A 48 -0.06 -7.71 -0.99
N VAL A 49 1.09 -7.59 -0.34
CA VAL A 49 2.26 -6.91 -0.93
C VAL A 49 2.72 -7.63 -2.20
N LEU A 50 2.79 -8.95 -2.17
CA LEU A 50 3.17 -9.75 -3.33
C LEU A 50 2.18 -9.56 -4.48
N ALA A 51 0.89 -9.64 -4.21
CA ALA A 51 -0.15 -9.43 -5.22
C ALA A 51 -0.03 -8.04 -5.85
N GLY A 52 0.20 -7.03 -5.03
CA GLY A 52 0.40 -5.66 -5.52
C GLY A 52 1.66 -5.54 -6.37
N ALA A 53 2.76 -6.13 -5.93
CA ALA A 53 4.02 -6.10 -6.68
C ALA A 53 3.87 -6.74 -8.07
N LEU A 54 3.19 -7.87 -8.15
CA LEU A 54 2.95 -8.57 -9.41
C LEU A 54 1.95 -7.85 -10.32
N THR A 55 1.00 -7.13 -9.73
CA THR A 55 -0.08 -6.48 -10.48
C THR A 55 0.29 -5.07 -10.92
N VAL A 56 0.86 -4.27 -10.05
CA VAL A 56 1.09 -2.83 -10.28
C VAL A 56 2.54 -2.40 -10.09
N GLY A 57 3.46 -3.33 -9.89
CA GLY A 57 4.87 -2.99 -9.73
C GLY A 57 5.43 -2.19 -10.89
N GLY A 58 5.03 -2.53 -12.12
CA GLY A 58 5.43 -1.79 -13.33
C GLY A 58 4.69 -0.47 -13.53
N ILE A 59 3.64 -0.22 -12.75
CA ILE A 59 2.82 1.00 -12.85
C ILE A 59 3.27 2.05 -11.85
N SER A 60 3.39 1.67 -10.56
CA SER A 60 3.72 2.62 -9.49
C SER A 60 4.97 2.24 -8.69
N GLY A 61 5.54 1.08 -8.94
CA GLY A 61 6.59 0.51 -8.11
C GLY A 61 6.08 -0.27 -6.92
N ALA A 62 4.76 -0.36 -6.76
CA ALA A 62 4.10 -1.13 -5.70
C ALA A 62 4.64 -0.81 -4.30
N SER A 63 4.61 0.46 -3.95
CA SER A 63 5.10 0.93 -2.65
C SER A 63 4.09 0.70 -1.52
N PHE A 64 2.91 1.28 -1.62
CA PHE A 64 1.80 1.18 -0.65
C PHE A 64 2.15 1.61 0.78
N ASN A 65 3.30 2.22 0.98
CA ASN A 65 3.85 2.54 2.28
C ASN A 65 4.83 3.70 2.16
N PRO A 66 4.66 4.80 2.93
CA PRO A 66 5.57 5.95 2.87
C PRO A 66 7.04 5.59 3.14
N ALA A 67 7.31 4.61 3.99
CA ALA A 67 8.67 4.15 4.26
C ALA A 67 9.30 3.49 3.03
N VAL A 68 8.52 2.68 2.30
CA VAL A 68 8.97 2.09 1.04
C VAL A 68 9.18 3.17 -0.01
N THR A 69 8.29 4.16 -0.09
CA THR A 69 8.45 5.31 -0.98
C THR A 69 9.75 6.06 -0.68
N ALA A 70 10.07 6.27 0.59
CA ALA A 70 11.33 6.91 0.99
C ALA A 70 12.53 6.08 0.50
N SER A 71 12.48 4.77 0.62
CA SER A 71 13.57 3.90 0.13
C SER A 71 13.74 3.96 -1.39
N LEU A 72 12.62 4.03 -2.13
CA LEU A 72 12.66 4.18 -3.58
C LEU A 72 13.26 5.53 -3.98
N LEU A 73 12.93 6.59 -3.25
CA LEU A 73 13.47 7.93 -3.49
C LEU A 73 14.99 7.94 -3.27
N VAL A 74 15.44 7.39 -2.14
CA VAL A 74 16.87 7.38 -1.79
C VAL A 74 17.67 6.52 -2.76
N SER A 75 17.12 5.40 -3.22
CA SER A 75 17.80 4.51 -4.17
C SER A 75 17.82 5.04 -5.61
N GLY A 76 17.06 6.09 -5.91
CA GLY A 76 16.96 6.63 -7.26
C GLY A 76 15.90 5.97 -8.14
N ALA A 77 15.12 5.03 -7.58
CA ALA A 77 14.03 4.37 -8.32
C ALA A 77 12.79 5.25 -8.46
N LEU A 78 12.68 6.32 -7.70
CA LEU A 78 11.59 7.27 -7.74
C LEU A 78 12.15 8.69 -7.75
N GLU A 79 11.66 9.52 -8.68
CA GLU A 79 12.03 10.92 -8.72
C GLU A 79 11.28 11.73 -7.66
N SER A 80 11.95 12.73 -7.07
CA SER A 80 11.35 13.56 -6.02
C SER A 80 10.09 14.29 -6.50
N ALA A 81 10.03 14.65 -7.78
CA ALA A 81 8.85 15.30 -8.37
C ALA A 81 7.62 14.38 -8.39
N ASP A 82 7.81 13.07 -8.30
CA ASP A 82 6.76 12.06 -8.41
C ASP A 82 6.31 11.48 -7.05
N VAL A 83 6.93 11.91 -5.96
CA VAL A 83 6.64 11.41 -4.60
C VAL A 83 5.17 11.57 -4.24
N TRP A 84 4.52 12.63 -4.69
CA TRP A 84 3.11 12.87 -4.40
C TRP A 84 2.19 11.78 -4.96
N MET A 85 2.58 11.13 -6.06
CA MET A 85 1.81 10.02 -6.66
C MET A 85 1.77 8.78 -5.76
N HIS A 86 2.66 8.71 -4.79
CA HIS A 86 2.69 7.69 -3.75
C HIS A 86 2.03 8.20 -2.45
N LEU A 87 2.53 9.31 -1.90
CA LEU A 87 2.14 9.76 -0.56
C LEU A 87 0.67 10.15 -0.47
N VAL A 88 0.15 10.90 -1.44
CA VAL A 88 -1.25 11.33 -1.41
C VAL A 88 -2.21 10.14 -1.45
N PRO A 89 -2.11 9.21 -2.44
CA PRO A 89 -3.01 8.05 -2.45
C PRO A 89 -2.78 7.09 -1.29
N GLN A 90 -1.57 7.00 -0.75
CA GLN A 90 -1.29 6.17 0.43
C GLN A 90 -2.02 6.69 1.66
N ILE A 91 -1.99 7.98 1.89
CA ILE A 91 -2.72 8.60 3.00
C ILE A 91 -4.22 8.40 2.82
N ALA A 92 -4.74 8.66 1.62
CA ALA A 92 -6.16 8.50 1.33
C ALA A 92 -6.60 7.03 1.46
N GLY A 93 -5.81 6.10 0.92
CA GLY A 93 -6.09 4.66 0.98
C GLY A 93 -6.07 4.13 2.41
N GLY A 94 -5.08 4.54 3.20
CA GLY A 94 -4.99 4.15 4.60
C GLY A 94 -6.15 4.67 5.43
N CYS A 95 -6.52 5.93 5.25
CA CYS A 95 -7.68 6.51 5.93
C CYS A 95 -8.99 5.83 5.52
N ALA A 96 -9.17 5.55 4.23
CA ALA A 96 -10.34 4.84 3.74
C ALA A 96 -10.43 3.41 4.32
N ALA A 97 -9.30 2.72 4.43
CA ALA A 97 -9.24 1.39 5.03
C ALA A 97 -9.62 1.43 6.52
N ALA A 98 -9.16 2.41 7.25
CA ALA A 98 -9.50 2.58 8.67
C ALA A 98 -11.00 2.81 8.84
N TYR A 99 -11.59 3.64 7.99
CA TYR A 99 -13.04 3.88 8.00
C TYR A 99 -13.82 2.60 7.65
N ALA A 100 -13.42 1.91 6.57
CA ALA A 100 -14.05 0.67 6.17
C ALA A 100 -13.96 -0.40 7.26
N TYR A 101 -12.81 -0.52 7.91
CA TYR A 101 -12.62 -1.43 9.03
C TYR A 101 -13.58 -1.11 10.17
N LYS A 102 -13.68 0.17 10.53
CA LYS A 102 -14.57 0.62 11.61
C LYS A 102 -16.03 0.28 11.34
N VAL A 103 -16.52 0.48 10.12
CA VAL A 103 -17.92 0.23 9.78
C VAL A 103 -18.25 -1.25 9.54
N THR A 104 -17.27 -2.06 9.16
CA THR A 104 -17.48 -3.49 8.89
C THR A 104 -17.21 -4.39 10.08
N THR A 105 -16.59 -3.88 11.14
CA THR A 105 -16.24 -4.65 12.36
C THR A 105 -16.95 -4.13 13.61
N ALA A 106 -17.88 -3.22 13.46
CA ALA A 106 -18.63 -2.64 14.59
C ALA A 106 -19.53 -3.67 15.30
#